data_4dabf630f7f343c10d4f74b96bfdf097
#
_entry.id   4dabf630f7f343c10d4f74b96bfdf097
#
_cell.length_a   1.000
_cell.length_b   1.000
_cell.length_c   1.000
_cell.angle_alpha   90.00
_cell.angle_beta   90.00
_cell.angle_gamma   90.00
#
_symmetry.space_group_name_H-M   'P 1'
#
loop_
_entity.id
_entity.type
_entity.pdbx_description
1 polymer ?
#
loop_
_entity_poly.entity_id
_entity_poly.type
_entity_poly.pdbx_seq_one_letter_code
_entity_poly.pdbx_strand_id
1 'polypeptide(L)'
;GNVTAIVCSDVPAAERARVAAQILRLPELGIEQVAFLTEPRSGGEIRLEMMGGEFCGNALRCAGFYQALRNGTQGKSCVFAEISGADGVQPVMADTAEGTASTVMPLPLSVQPAGWADVQAARVTFAGITHFVIDCAQPDETLVQRAIAAAPEASAVGAIFLDRACGSIKPVVFVRETASCVAENSCASGSVATAVVLTADFADGITEIGIGQPGGTLEVGVQRTDGAVTGLSIGGTVRLTQTLTVTLPGPAAAPC
;
A
#
# COMPACT_ATOMS: atom_id res chain seq x y z
N GLY A 1 -10.30 5.98 -1.94
CA GLY A 1 -9.24 5.05 -1.53
C GLY A 1 -8.66 4.30 -2.70
N ASN A 2 -7.86 3.33 -2.37
CA ASN A 2 -7.29 2.39 -3.34
C ASN A 2 -8.29 1.26 -3.60
N VAL A 3 -8.66 1.03 -4.87
CA VAL A 3 -9.61 -0.01 -5.26
C VAL A 3 -8.86 -1.31 -5.55
N THR A 4 -9.02 -2.29 -4.63
CA THR A 4 -8.39 -3.60 -4.73
C THR A 4 -9.41 -4.64 -5.21
N ALA A 5 -9.14 -5.30 -6.34
CA ALA A 5 -9.87 -6.50 -6.73
C ALA A 5 -9.26 -7.72 -6.04
N ILE A 6 -10.07 -8.45 -5.26
CA ILE A 6 -9.68 -9.74 -4.68
C ILE A 6 -10.27 -10.85 -5.55
N VAL A 7 -9.42 -11.56 -6.27
CA VAL A 7 -9.80 -12.69 -7.12
C VAL A 7 -9.94 -13.95 -6.27
N CYS A 8 -11.18 -14.41 -6.09
CA CYS A 8 -11.49 -15.56 -5.24
C CYS A 8 -11.46 -16.90 -5.99
N SER A 9 -11.44 -16.87 -7.33
CA SER A 9 -11.27 -18.08 -8.13
C SER A 9 -9.82 -18.55 -8.10
N ASP A 10 -9.62 -19.86 -8.14
CA ASP A 10 -8.28 -20.41 -8.27
C ASP A 10 -7.68 -20.04 -9.63
N VAL A 11 -6.55 -19.32 -9.59
CA VAL A 11 -5.80 -18.89 -10.77
C VAL A 11 -4.36 -19.39 -10.63
N PRO A 12 -3.89 -20.27 -11.53
CA PRO A 12 -2.51 -20.73 -11.53
C PRO A 12 -1.52 -19.57 -11.53
N ALA A 13 -0.43 -19.71 -10.78
CA ALA A 13 0.56 -18.62 -10.61
C ALA A 13 1.06 -18.05 -11.94
N ALA A 14 1.28 -18.93 -12.94
CA ALA A 14 1.73 -18.52 -14.29
C ALA A 14 0.70 -17.65 -15.05
N GLU A 15 -0.58 -17.70 -14.68
CA GLU A 15 -1.66 -16.97 -15.35
C GLU A 15 -2.00 -15.64 -14.63
N ARG A 16 -1.54 -15.45 -13.38
CA ARG A 16 -1.96 -14.32 -12.54
C ARG A 16 -1.65 -12.97 -13.15
N ALA A 17 -0.45 -12.79 -13.72
CA ALA A 17 -0.06 -11.54 -14.37
C ALA A 17 -1.00 -11.20 -15.57
N ARG A 18 -1.35 -12.18 -16.38
CA ARG A 18 -2.28 -12.02 -17.50
C ARG A 18 -3.69 -11.67 -17.02
N VAL A 19 -4.19 -12.41 -16.02
CA VAL A 19 -5.51 -12.19 -15.43
C VAL A 19 -5.59 -10.81 -14.80
N ALA A 20 -4.59 -10.41 -14.01
CA ALA A 20 -4.52 -9.08 -13.41
C ALA A 20 -4.55 -7.97 -14.48
N ALA A 21 -3.74 -8.10 -15.53
CA ALA A 21 -3.74 -7.13 -16.63
C ALA A 21 -5.09 -7.00 -17.34
N GLN A 22 -5.87 -8.08 -17.44
CA GLN A 22 -7.23 -8.04 -18.00
C GLN A 22 -8.22 -7.37 -17.06
N ILE A 23 -8.14 -7.66 -15.74
CA ILE A 23 -9.00 -7.05 -14.72
C ILE A 23 -8.76 -5.54 -14.61
N LEU A 24 -7.51 -5.09 -14.64
CA LEU A 24 -7.15 -3.68 -14.63
C LEU A 24 -7.68 -2.89 -15.83
N ARG A 25 -8.01 -3.57 -16.93
CA ARG A 25 -8.59 -2.95 -18.13
C ARG A 25 -10.11 -2.84 -18.10
N LEU A 26 -10.77 -3.16 -16.99
CA LEU A 26 -12.21 -2.98 -16.80
C LEU A 26 -12.45 -1.55 -16.25
N PRO A 27 -12.67 -0.54 -17.14
CA PRO A 27 -12.63 0.87 -16.73
C PRO A 27 -13.78 1.25 -15.80
N GLU A 28 -14.90 0.56 -15.92
CA GLU A 28 -16.11 0.79 -15.10
C GLU A 28 -15.92 0.44 -13.62
N LEU A 29 -14.89 -0.35 -13.30
CA LEU A 29 -14.62 -0.80 -11.93
C LEU A 29 -13.60 0.07 -11.19
N GLY A 30 -12.82 0.88 -11.90
CA GLY A 30 -11.81 1.76 -11.33
C GLY A 30 -10.76 1.03 -10.49
N ILE A 31 -10.45 -0.23 -10.86
CA ILE A 31 -9.51 -1.09 -10.12
C ILE A 31 -8.09 -0.56 -10.29
N GLU A 32 -7.39 -0.37 -9.17
CA GLU A 32 -6.01 0.12 -9.13
C GLU A 32 -5.00 -1.01 -8.90
N GLN A 33 -5.43 -2.11 -8.25
CA GLN A 33 -4.58 -3.27 -7.98
C GLN A 33 -5.39 -4.55 -7.91
N VAL A 34 -4.70 -5.68 -8.15
CA VAL A 34 -5.31 -7.01 -8.13
C VAL A 34 -4.53 -7.90 -7.16
N ALA A 35 -5.27 -8.60 -6.31
CA ALA A 35 -4.75 -9.62 -5.42
C ALA A 35 -5.50 -10.94 -5.64
N PHE A 36 -4.79 -12.05 -5.51
CA PHE A 36 -5.33 -13.38 -5.66
C PHE A 36 -5.45 -14.04 -4.29
N LEU A 37 -6.63 -14.54 -3.97
CA LEU A 37 -6.85 -15.36 -2.79
C LEU A 37 -6.19 -16.72 -2.99
N THR A 38 -5.34 -17.11 -2.04
CA THR A 38 -4.62 -18.38 -2.06
C THR A 38 -4.69 -19.08 -0.70
N GLU A 39 -4.27 -20.33 -0.65
CA GLU A 39 -4.18 -21.05 0.64
C GLU A 39 -3.10 -20.45 1.52
N PRO A 40 -3.38 -20.23 2.83
CA PRO A 40 -2.39 -19.83 3.82
C PRO A 40 -1.24 -20.84 3.92
N ARG A 41 -0.04 -20.35 4.21
CA ARG A 41 1.19 -21.19 4.30
C ARG A 41 1.85 -21.16 5.68
N SER A 42 1.50 -20.17 6.49
CA SER A 42 2.14 -19.91 7.78
C SER A 42 1.14 -19.90 8.94
N GLY A 43 -0.06 -20.45 8.74
CA GLY A 43 -1.10 -20.54 9.75
C GLY A 43 -2.04 -19.33 9.83
N GLY A 44 -2.02 -18.47 8.82
CA GLY A 44 -3.00 -17.38 8.69
C GLY A 44 -4.40 -17.91 8.35
N GLU A 45 -5.42 -17.07 8.54
CA GLU A 45 -6.81 -17.36 8.20
C GLU A 45 -7.12 -17.08 6.71
N ILE A 46 -6.35 -16.20 6.11
CA ILE A 46 -6.48 -15.79 4.71
C ILE A 46 -5.09 -15.44 4.15
N ARG A 47 -4.87 -15.69 2.87
CA ARG A 47 -3.65 -15.27 2.18
C ARG A 47 -3.96 -14.58 0.87
N LEU A 48 -3.33 -13.43 0.62
CA LEU A 48 -3.31 -12.75 -0.66
C LEU A 48 -1.93 -12.82 -1.33
N GLU A 49 -1.95 -13.06 -2.63
CA GLU A 49 -0.80 -12.86 -3.51
C GLU A 49 -1.09 -11.64 -4.36
N MET A 50 -0.32 -10.57 -4.19
CA MET A 50 -0.43 -9.38 -5.04
C MET A 50 0.03 -9.68 -6.46
N MET A 51 -0.49 -8.96 -7.42
CA MET A 51 -0.21 -9.16 -8.85
C MET A 51 1.28 -9.06 -9.22
N GLY A 52 2.08 -8.30 -8.48
CA GLY A 52 3.53 -8.18 -8.62
C GLY A 52 4.32 -8.88 -7.52
N GLY A 53 3.66 -9.59 -6.60
CA GLY A 53 4.31 -10.27 -5.48
C GLY A 53 4.79 -9.34 -4.36
N GLU A 54 4.48 -8.06 -4.43
CA GLU A 54 4.85 -7.02 -3.46
C GLU A 54 4.03 -7.08 -2.18
N PHE A 55 4.52 -6.40 -1.13
CA PHE A 55 3.71 -6.09 0.05
C PHE A 55 2.81 -4.89 -0.21
N CYS A 56 1.53 -5.02 0.13
CA CYS A 56 0.57 -3.91 0.07
C CYS A 56 -0.28 -3.84 1.34
N GLY A 57 -0.05 -2.82 2.17
CA GLY A 57 -0.80 -2.60 3.42
C GLY A 57 -2.30 -2.34 3.18
N ASN A 58 -2.66 -1.67 2.10
CA ASN A 58 -4.07 -1.45 1.75
C ASN A 58 -4.78 -2.78 1.40
N ALA A 59 -4.14 -3.65 0.61
CA ALA A 59 -4.68 -4.97 0.28
C ALA A 59 -4.76 -5.87 1.51
N LEU A 60 -3.77 -5.82 2.40
CA LEU A 60 -3.75 -6.58 3.64
C LEU A 60 -4.93 -6.21 4.55
N ARG A 61 -5.22 -4.91 4.71
CA ARG A 61 -6.41 -4.43 5.45
C ARG A 61 -7.71 -4.95 4.81
N CYS A 62 -7.79 -4.90 3.48
CA CYS A 62 -8.94 -5.43 2.74
C CYS A 62 -9.10 -6.94 2.96
N ALA A 63 -8.00 -7.70 2.99
CA ALA A 63 -8.02 -9.15 3.24
C ALA A 63 -8.60 -9.48 4.62
N GLY A 64 -8.09 -8.85 5.67
CA GLY A 64 -8.57 -9.08 7.03
C GLY A 64 -10.02 -8.67 7.21
N PHE A 65 -10.43 -7.52 6.65
CA PHE A 65 -11.82 -7.08 6.68
C PHE A 65 -12.75 -8.06 5.93
N TYR A 66 -12.34 -8.50 4.74
CA TYR A 66 -13.07 -9.49 3.96
C TYR A 66 -13.21 -10.82 4.71
N GLN A 67 -12.15 -11.29 5.36
CA GLN A 67 -12.20 -12.52 6.15
C GLN A 67 -13.10 -12.38 7.39
N ALA A 68 -13.08 -11.23 8.08
CA ALA A 68 -13.98 -10.96 9.18
C ALA A 68 -15.45 -11.03 8.74
N LEU A 69 -15.78 -10.49 7.56
CA LEU A 69 -17.12 -10.62 6.97
C LEU A 69 -17.46 -12.08 6.66
N ARG A 70 -16.54 -12.85 6.09
CA ARG A 70 -16.73 -14.29 5.82
C ARG A 70 -16.97 -15.11 7.09
N ASN A 71 -16.29 -14.75 8.17
CA ASN A 71 -16.48 -15.38 9.48
C ASN A 71 -17.83 -14.99 10.15
N GLY A 72 -18.60 -14.09 9.53
CA GLY A 72 -19.85 -13.59 10.10
C GLY A 72 -19.66 -12.70 11.32
N THR A 73 -18.45 -12.14 11.49
CA THR A 73 -18.12 -11.27 12.63
C THR A 73 -18.95 -10.00 12.60
N GLN A 74 -19.50 -9.63 13.75
CA GLN A 74 -20.21 -8.37 13.98
C GLN A 74 -19.37 -7.50 14.90
N GLY A 75 -18.86 -6.35 14.41
CA GLY A 75 -17.97 -5.46 15.16
C GLY A 75 -16.50 -5.83 15.07
N LYS A 76 -15.76 -5.61 16.17
CA LYS A 76 -14.30 -5.73 16.21
C LYS A 76 -13.81 -7.17 16.26
N SER A 77 -12.80 -7.47 15.45
CA SER A 77 -12.06 -8.73 15.48
C SER A 77 -10.62 -8.54 15.04
N CYS A 78 -9.76 -9.49 15.43
CA CYS A 78 -8.41 -9.60 14.90
C CYS A 78 -8.38 -10.80 13.94
N VAL A 79 -8.00 -10.56 12.71
CA VAL A 79 -7.79 -11.58 11.68
C VAL A 79 -6.31 -11.70 11.41
N PHE A 80 -5.81 -12.93 11.38
CA PHE A 80 -4.42 -13.21 11.04
C PHE A 80 -4.30 -13.51 9.55
N ALA A 81 -3.75 -12.55 8.80
CA ALA A 81 -3.66 -12.62 7.35
C ALA A 81 -2.21 -12.77 6.87
N GLU A 82 -2.03 -13.43 5.75
CA GLU A 82 -0.76 -13.52 5.02
C GLU A 82 -0.87 -12.71 3.73
N ILE A 83 0.25 -12.13 3.30
CA ILE A 83 0.34 -11.41 2.03
C ILE A 83 1.71 -11.62 1.40
N SER A 84 1.79 -11.63 0.07
CA SER A 84 3.06 -11.60 -0.64
C SER A 84 3.92 -10.41 -0.21
N GLY A 85 5.23 -10.50 -0.32
CA GLY A 85 6.16 -9.45 0.07
C GLY A 85 6.33 -9.24 1.58
N ALA A 86 5.65 -10.05 2.43
CA ALA A 86 5.88 -10.11 3.86
C ALA A 86 6.02 -11.55 4.33
N ASP A 87 6.86 -11.76 5.34
CA ASP A 87 7.03 -13.06 5.97
C ASP A 87 5.99 -13.27 7.09
N GLY A 88 5.53 -14.53 7.22
CA GLY A 88 4.66 -14.97 8.31
C GLY A 88 3.26 -14.37 8.24
N VAL A 89 2.67 -14.21 9.40
CA VAL A 89 1.27 -13.82 9.59
C VAL A 89 1.21 -12.40 10.14
N GLN A 90 0.35 -11.57 9.55
CA GLN A 90 0.16 -10.17 9.93
C GLN A 90 -1.20 -9.98 10.61
N PRO A 91 -1.26 -9.33 11.78
CA PRO A 91 -2.54 -9.03 12.41
C PRO A 91 -3.28 -7.91 11.67
N VAL A 92 -4.55 -8.13 11.40
CA VAL A 92 -5.46 -7.10 10.89
C VAL A 92 -6.60 -6.92 11.88
N MET A 93 -6.69 -5.74 12.46
CA MET A 93 -7.81 -5.36 13.30
C MET A 93 -8.93 -4.86 12.40
N ALA A 94 -10.03 -5.61 12.31
CA ALA A 94 -11.19 -5.26 11.50
C ALA A 94 -12.37 -4.88 12.41
N ASP A 95 -13.11 -3.85 12.03
CA ASP A 95 -14.39 -3.51 12.62
C ASP A 95 -15.46 -3.50 11.53
N THR A 96 -16.24 -4.59 11.47
CA THR A 96 -17.26 -4.76 10.43
C THR A 96 -18.48 -3.89 10.64
N ALA A 97 -18.70 -3.38 11.86
CA ALA A 97 -19.78 -2.44 12.16
C ALA A 97 -19.45 -1.02 11.70
N GLU A 98 -18.21 -0.58 11.95
CA GLU A 98 -17.74 0.75 11.54
C GLU A 98 -17.18 0.78 10.11
N GLY A 99 -16.94 -0.37 9.49
CA GLY A 99 -16.36 -0.46 8.16
C GLY A 99 -14.90 0.01 8.13
N THR A 100 -14.12 -0.36 9.14
CA THR A 100 -12.70 0.03 9.26
C THR A 100 -11.79 -1.17 9.44
N ALA A 101 -10.55 -1.02 9.03
CA ALA A 101 -9.50 -1.98 9.35
C ALA A 101 -8.15 -1.29 9.51
N SER A 102 -7.29 -1.88 10.36
CA SER A 102 -5.91 -1.44 10.54
C SER A 102 -4.96 -2.64 10.57
N THR A 103 -3.70 -2.40 10.21
CA THR A 103 -2.65 -3.42 10.23
C THR A 103 -1.29 -2.79 10.50
N VAL A 104 -0.33 -3.61 10.86
CA VAL A 104 1.06 -3.22 11.01
C VAL A 104 1.71 -2.97 9.65
N MET A 105 2.74 -2.11 9.65
CA MET A 105 3.53 -1.79 8.48
C MET A 105 5.01 -2.08 8.74
N PRO A 106 5.78 -2.44 7.69
CA PRO A 106 7.22 -2.61 7.82
C PRO A 106 7.90 -1.34 8.32
N LEU A 107 8.94 -1.50 9.14
CA LEU A 107 9.79 -0.39 9.55
C LEU A 107 10.67 0.07 8.39
N PRO A 108 11.02 1.38 8.32
CA PRO A 108 11.98 1.86 7.35
C PRO A 108 13.39 1.31 7.65
N LEU A 109 14.11 0.96 6.61
CA LEU A 109 15.53 0.58 6.68
C LEU A 109 16.41 1.80 6.96
N SER A 110 16.00 2.97 6.45
CA SER A 110 16.67 4.24 6.71
C SER A 110 15.74 5.43 6.50
N VAL A 111 16.01 6.51 7.23
CA VAL A 111 15.38 7.83 7.05
C VAL A 111 16.50 8.87 7.01
N GLN A 112 16.62 9.61 5.91
CA GLN A 112 17.72 10.55 5.68
C GLN A 112 17.22 11.80 4.94
N PRO A 113 17.84 12.98 5.13
CA PRO A 113 17.62 14.12 4.23
C PRO A 113 17.97 13.72 2.78
N ALA A 114 17.20 14.18 1.81
CA ALA A 114 17.51 13.93 0.38
C ALA A 114 18.69 14.73 -0.15
N GLY A 115 19.12 15.77 0.59
CA GLY A 115 20.25 16.61 0.22
C GLY A 115 19.98 17.56 -0.97
N TRP A 116 18.72 17.84 -1.28
CA TRP A 116 18.35 18.77 -2.35
C TRP A 116 18.34 20.19 -1.84
N ALA A 117 19.08 21.09 -2.53
CA ALA A 117 19.30 22.46 -2.05
C ALA A 117 18.10 23.38 -2.29
N ASP A 118 17.27 23.09 -3.27
CA ASP A 118 16.17 23.92 -3.78
C ASP A 118 14.80 23.54 -3.23
N VAL A 119 14.67 22.34 -2.62
CA VAL A 119 13.43 21.86 -2.01
C VAL A 119 13.75 20.94 -0.82
N GLN A 120 13.00 21.08 0.26
CA GLN A 120 13.11 20.15 1.39
C GLN A 120 12.54 18.79 1.00
N ALA A 121 13.33 17.74 1.18
CA ALA A 121 12.90 16.39 0.94
C ALA A 121 13.62 15.42 1.88
N ALA A 122 12.90 14.36 2.29
CA ALA A 122 13.45 13.26 3.06
C ALA A 122 13.37 11.97 2.24
N ARG A 123 14.45 11.18 2.26
CA ARG A 123 14.51 9.84 1.70
C ARG A 123 14.16 8.83 2.78
N VAL A 124 13.11 8.05 2.57
CA VAL A 124 12.66 6.98 3.45
C VAL A 124 12.72 5.67 2.66
N THR A 125 13.59 4.76 3.07
CA THR A 125 13.82 3.49 2.36
C THR A 125 13.16 2.35 3.12
N PHE A 126 12.33 1.58 2.42
CA PHE A 126 11.77 0.31 2.87
C PHE A 126 12.31 -0.84 2.02
N ALA A 127 12.05 -2.07 2.44
CA ALA A 127 12.32 -3.22 1.58
C ALA A 127 11.46 -3.12 0.30
N GLY A 128 12.12 -3.06 -0.86
CA GLY A 128 11.47 -3.01 -2.17
C GLY A 128 11.08 -1.62 -2.69
N ILE A 129 10.97 -0.59 -1.84
CA ILE A 129 10.60 0.77 -2.29
C ILE A 129 11.34 1.85 -1.51
N THR A 130 11.76 2.90 -2.22
CA THR A 130 12.30 4.12 -1.62
C THR A 130 11.34 5.29 -1.89
N HIS A 131 10.89 5.96 -0.84
CA HIS A 131 10.08 7.17 -0.95
C HIS A 131 10.91 8.43 -0.72
N PHE A 132 10.68 9.43 -1.54
CA PHE A 132 11.11 10.81 -1.31
C PHE A 132 9.89 11.62 -0.89
N VAL A 133 9.82 11.98 0.40
CA VAL A 133 8.79 12.87 0.93
C VAL A 133 9.25 14.29 0.65
N ILE A 134 8.60 14.96 -0.29
CA ILE A 134 9.01 16.24 -0.89
C ILE A 134 8.07 17.33 -0.40
N ASP A 135 8.60 18.36 0.20
CA ASP A 135 7.82 19.51 0.67
C ASP A 135 7.37 20.39 -0.50
N CYS A 136 6.39 19.92 -1.23
CA CYS A 136 5.79 20.54 -2.41
C CYS A 136 4.34 20.04 -2.54
N ALA A 137 3.38 20.94 -2.49
CA ALA A 137 1.96 20.59 -2.49
C ALA A 137 1.43 20.03 -3.83
N GLN A 138 2.17 20.23 -4.92
CA GLN A 138 1.76 19.79 -6.26
C GLN A 138 2.82 18.89 -6.88
N PRO A 139 2.40 17.81 -7.58
CA PRO A 139 3.32 16.98 -8.35
C PRO A 139 4.08 17.83 -9.40
N ASP A 140 5.38 17.56 -9.48
CA ASP A 140 6.32 18.16 -10.43
C ASP A 140 7.13 17.05 -11.09
N GLU A 141 7.08 16.98 -12.41
CA GLU A 141 7.75 15.93 -13.19
C GLU A 141 9.27 15.95 -13.01
N THR A 142 9.88 17.14 -12.86
CA THR A 142 11.32 17.28 -12.64
C THR A 142 11.73 16.65 -11.31
N LEU A 143 10.90 16.84 -10.26
CA LEU A 143 11.14 16.25 -8.95
C LEU A 143 10.89 14.73 -8.96
N VAL A 144 9.93 14.22 -9.74
CA VAL A 144 9.73 12.78 -9.95
C VAL A 144 10.98 12.17 -10.58
N GLN A 145 11.49 12.75 -11.68
CA GLN A 145 12.70 12.25 -12.35
C GLN A 145 13.93 12.34 -11.45
N ARG A 146 14.03 13.39 -10.63
CA ARG A 146 15.09 13.53 -9.63
C ARG A 146 15.03 12.42 -8.58
N ALA A 147 13.85 12.10 -8.08
CA ALA A 147 13.65 11.01 -7.12
C ALA A 147 14.07 9.65 -7.72
N ILE A 148 13.66 9.36 -8.95
CA ILE A 148 14.02 8.12 -9.68
C ILE A 148 15.54 8.03 -9.85
N ALA A 149 16.19 9.12 -10.24
CA ALA A 149 17.64 9.18 -10.43
C ALA A 149 18.43 9.04 -9.11
N ALA A 150 17.86 9.52 -7.99
CA ALA A 150 18.48 9.48 -6.67
C ALA A 150 18.40 8.09 -5.98
N ALA A 151 17.62 7.14 -6.52
CA ALA A 151 17.52 5.78 -6.00
C ALA A 151 17.58 4.74 -7.14
N PRO A 152 18.72 4.66 -7.86
CA PRO A 152 18.85 3.75 -9.01
C PRO A 152 18.79 2.26 -8.62
N GLU A 153 19.10 1.93 -7.38
CA GLU A 153 19.06 0.59 -6.81
C GLU A 153 17.66 0.11 -6.41
N ALA A 154 16.70 1.04 -6.23
CA ALA A 154 15.37 0.70 -5.75
C ALA A 154 14.51 0.07 -6.85
N SER A 155 13.78 -1.01 -6.53
CA SER A 155 12.83 -1.65 -7.44
C SER A 155 11.64 -0.76 -7.74
N ALA A 156 11.22 0.05 -6.74
CA ALA A 156 10.22 1.08 -6.89
C ALA A 156 10.66 2.38 -6.19
N VAL A 157 10.24 3.51 -6.74
CA VAL A 157 10.51 4.85 -6.20
C VAL A 157 9.22 5.64 -6.09
N GLY A 158 8.91 6.14 -4.90
CA GLY A 158 7.79 7.05 -4.68
C GLY A 158 8.25 8.49 -4.52
N ALA A 159 7.77 9.39 -5.37
CA ALA A 159 7.81 10.82 -5.15
C ALA A 159 6.52 11.22 -4.41
N ILE A 160 6.63 11.53 -3.14
CA ILE A 160 5.50 11.82 -2.24
C ILE A 160 5.44 13.32 -2.03
N PHE A 161 4.56 13.97 -2.75
CA PHE A 161 4.38 15.42 -2.69
C PHE A 161 3.54 15.81 -1.49
N LEU A 162 4.18 16.41 -0.49
CA LEU A 162 3.59 16.77 0.80
C LEU A 162 3.11 18.22 0.81
N ASP A 163 1.82 18.40 1.06
CA ASP A 163 1.27 19.67 1.51
C ASP A 163 1.24 19.70 3.05
N ARG A 164 2.24 20.37 3.65
CA ARG A 164 2.33 20.48 5.11
C ARG A 164 1.19 21.24 5.74
N ALA A 165 0.57 22.17 5.02
CA ALA A 165 -0.46 23.03 5.58
C ALA A 165 -1.73 22.25 5.91
N CYS A 166 -2.05 21.23 5.11
CA CYS A 166 -3.23 20.39 5.32
C CYS A 166 -2.91 18.93 5.66
N GLY A 167 -1.64 18.55 5.81
CA GLY A 167 -1.24 17.19 6.15
C GLY A 167 -1.61 16.16 5.08
N SER A 168 -1.57 16.56 3.80
CA SER A 168 -1.97 15.70 2.69
C SER A 168 -0.82 15.43 1.74
N ILE A 169 -0.92 14.31 1.02
CA ILE A 169 0.07 13.89 0.04
C ILE A 169 -0.56 13.60 -1.33
N LYS A 170 0.24 13.75 -2.38
CA LYS A 170 -0.03 13.29 -3.73
C LYS A 170 1.09 12.33 -4.14
N PRO A 171 0.87 11.02 -4.02
CA PRO A 171 1.89 10.04 -4.34
C PRO A 171 2.01 9.82 -5.85
N VAL A 172 3.26 9.80 -6.34
CA VAL A 172 3.60 9.33 -7.70
C VAL A 172 4.62 8.21 -7.54
N VAL A 173 4.28 7.01 -7.99
CA VAL A 173 5.11 5.81 -7.82
C VAL A 173 5.61 5.32 -9.16
N PHE A 174 6.92 5.16 -9.25
CA PHE A 174 7.61 4.56 -10.38
C PHE A 174 8.00 3.13 -10.03
N VAL A 175 7.65 2.17 -10.90
CA VAL A 175 8.06 0.76 -10.80
C VAL A 175 9.04 0.45 -11.92
N ARG A 176 10.26 0.07 -11.55
CA ARG A 176 11.38 -0.06 -12.47
C ARG A 176 11.20 -1.21 -13.47
N GLU A 177 10.71 -2.36 -13.01
CA GLU A 177 10.53 -3.55 -13.85
C GLU A 177 9.60 -3.28 -15.06
N THR A 178 8.55 -2.53 -14.83
CA THR A 178 7.54 -2.20 -15.86
C THR A 178 7.78 -0.84 -16.51
N ALA A 179 8.75 -0.06 -16.01
CA ALA A 179 8.97 1.34 -16.37
C ALA A 179 7.68 2.19 -16.29
N SER A 180 6.77 1.82 -15.38
CA SER A 180 5.51 2.53 -15.19
C SER A 180 5.64 3.62 -14.13
N CYS A 181 4.97 4.75 -14.36
CA CYS A 181 4.88 5.87 -13.41
C CYS A 181 3.41 6.19 -13.19
N VAL A 182 2.92 6.02 -11.96
CA VAL A 182 1.48 6.11 -11.63
C VAL A 182 1.25 7.09 -10.51
N ALA A 183 0.33 8.03 -10.71
CA ALA A 183 -0.22 8.83 -9.62
C ALA A 183 -1.25 7.98 -8.87
N GLU A 184 -0.98 7.68 -7.60
CA GLU A 184 -1.83 6.82 -6.78
C GLU A 184 -2.89 7.62 -6.03
N ASN A 185 -4.11 7.10 -5.94
CA ASN A 185 -5.15 7.67 -5.11
C ASN A 185 -4.90 7.43 -3.62
N SER A 186 -4.22 6.34 -3.26
CA SER A 186 -3.87 6.01 -1.88
C SER A 186 -2.65 5.11 -1.81
N CYS A 187 -1.56 5.64 -1.26
CA CYS A 187 -0.29 4.96 -1.05
C CYS A 187 -0.05 4.72 0.44
N ALA A 188 -0.14 3.48 0.89
CA ALA A 188 0.06 3.12 2.29
C ALA A 188 1.49 3.37 2.76
N SER A 189 2.50 2.90 2.01
CA SER A 189 3.92 3.11 2.34
C SER A 189 4.35 4.58 2.23
N GLY A 190 3.80 5.33 1.27
CA GLY A 190 4.00 6.77 1.17
C GLY A 190 3.42 7.53 2.35
N SER A 191 2.23 7.12 2.85
CA SER A 191 1.64 7.70 4.06
C SER A 191 2.50 7.43 5.30
N VAL A 192 2.99 6.20 5.45
CA VAL A 192 3.90 5.84 6.54
C VAL A 192 5.21 6.62 6.47
N ALA A 193 5.82 6.73 5.28
CA ALA A 193 7.02 7.53 5.07
C ALA A 193 6.80 8.99 5.50
N THR A 194 5.66 9.56 5.10
CA THR A 194 5.28 10.93 5.46
C THR A 194 5.08 11.09 6.96
N ALA A 195 4.36 10.18 7.62
CA ALA A 195 4.13 10.23 9.06
C ALA A 195 5.46 10.15 9.84
N VAL A 196 6.37 9.26 9.44
CA VAL A 196 7.72 9.16 10.05
C VAL A 196 8.48 10.48 9.95
N VAL A 197 8.41 11.16 8.80
CA VAL A 197 9.06 12.47 8.58
C VAL A 197 8.39 13.57 9.40
N LEU A 198 7.06 13.62 9.42
CA LEU A 198 6.32 14.66 10.15
C LEU A 198 6.45 14.55 11.67
N THR A 199 6.67 13.34 12.18
CA THR A 199 6.78 13.08 13.62
C THR A 199 8.23 12.90 14.08
N ALA A 200 9.23 13.29 13.27
CA ALA A 200 10.65 13.03 13.56
C ALA A 200 11.10 13.57 14.92
N ASP A 201 10.62 14.75 15.30
CA ASP A 201 10.97 15.45 16.55
C ASP A 201 9.97 15.19 17.69
N PHE A 202 9.04 14.24 17.54
CA PHE A 202 8.06 13.95 18.59
C PHE A 202 8.67 13.07 19.67
N ALA A 203 8.16 13.23 20.90
CA ALA A 203 8.56 12.42 22.04
C ALA A 203 8.24 10.92 21.84
N ASP A 204 8.90 10.09 22.63
CA ASP A 204 8.60 8.66 22.71
C ASP A 204 7.13 8.41 23.07
N GLY A 205 6.59 7.33 22.54
CA GLY A 205 5.20 6.95 22.67
C GLY A 205 4.56 6.59 21.31
N ILE A 206 3.25 6.53 21.30
CA ILE A 206 2.46 6.29 20.08
C ILE A 206 1.87 7.62 19.63
N THR A 207 2.13 8.00 18.40
CA THR A 207 1.51 9.14 17.73
C THR A 207 0.61 8.62 16.61
N GLU A 208 -0.63 9.05 16.59
CA GLU A 208 -1.57 8.80 15.48
C GLU A 208 -1.75 10.07 14.68
N ILE A 209 -1.61 9.97 13.36
CA ILE A 209 -1.72 11.11 12.45
C ILE A 209 -2.50 10.72 11.19
N GLY A 210 -3.48 11.54 10.81
CA GLY A 210 -4.22 11.38 9.56
C GLY A 210 -3.44 11.94 8.38
N ILE A 211 -3.20 11.12 7.36
CA ILE A 211 -2.56 11.53 6.10
C ILE A 211 -3.61 11.56 5.00
N GLY A 212 -3.97 12.77 4.56
CA GLY A 212 -4.89 13.00 3.45
C GLY A 212 -4.26 12.61 2.11
N GLN A 213 -5.05 12.03 1.20
CA GLN A 213 -4.64 11.64 -0.14
C GLN A 213 -5.81 11.85 -1.11
N PRO A 214 -5.62 11.81 -2.45
CA PRO A 214 -6.72 11.97 -3.39
C PRO A 214 -7.89 11.01 -3.15
N GLY A 215 -7.62 9.78 -2.72
CA GLY A 215 -8.64 8.76 -2.43
C GLY A 215 -9.21 8.77 -1.02
N GLY A 216 -8.80 9.67 -0.13
CA GLY A 216 -9.25 9.76 1.25
C GLY A 216 -8.11 9.83 2.26
N THR A 217 -8.39 9.56 3.52
CA THR A 217 -7.41 9.66 4.61
C THR A 217 -7.02 8.28 5.11
N LEU A 218 -5.72 8.08 5.37
CA LEU A 218 -5.20 6.96 6.14
C LEU A 218 -4.75 7.48 7.52
N GLU A 219 -5.16 6.78 8.56
CA GLU A 219 -4.63 6.96 9.90
C GLU A 219 -3.32 6.19 10.02
N VAL A 220 -2.25 6.86 10.39
CA VAL A 220 -0.93 6.25 10.54
C VAL A 220 -0.50 6.34 11.99
N GLY A 221 -0.24 5.18 12.61
CA GLY A 221 0.35 5.08 13.93
C GLY A 221 1.87 4.98 13.81
N VAL A 222 2.58 5.85 14.53
CA VAL A 222 4.05 5.83 14.66
C VAL A 222 4.40 5.62 16.12
N GLN A 223 5.00 4.49 16.44
CA GLN A 223 5.53 4.21 17.78
C GLN A 223 7.02 4.55 17.83
N ARG A 224 7.43 5.30 18.85
CA ARG A 224 8.84 5.62 19.12
C ARG A 224 9.24 5.10 20.50
N THR A 225 10.47 4.63 20.58
CA THR A 225 11.12 4.23 21.83
C THR A 225 12.59 4.60 21.72
N ASP A 226 13.12 5.31 22.71
CA ASP A 226 14.50 5.83 22.74
C ASP A 226 14.85 6.64 21.46
N GLY A 227 13.90 7.45 20.97
CA GLY A 227 14.02 8.26 19.76
C GLY A 227 13.95 7.49 18.44
N ALA A 228 13.91 6.15 18.46
CA ALA A 228 13.80 5.32 17.25
C ALA A 228 12.35 4.96 16.95
N VAL A 229 12.03 4.80 15.66
CA VAL A 229 10.73 4.23 15.23
C VAL A 229 10.76 2.73 15.48
N THR A 230 9.89 2.24 16.34
CA THR A 230 9.81 0.83 16.75
C THR A 230 8.53 0.13 16.33
N GLY A 231 7.52 0.87 15.86
CA GLY A 231 6.28 0.33 15.36
C GLY A 231 5.60 1.27 14.39
N LEU A 232 4.97 0.71 13.39
CA LEU A 232 4.19 1.43 12.39
C LEU A 232 2.89 0.70 12.10
N SER A 233 1.82 1.45 11.93
CA SER A 233 0.52 0.91 11.53
C SER A 233 -0.19 1.85 10.58
N ILE A 234 -1.12 1.29 9.80
CA ILE A 234 -2.07 2.06 9.00
C ILE A 234 -3.49 1.61 9.33
N GLY A 235 -4.42 2.55 9.29
CA GLY A 235 -5.84 2.33 9.50
C GLY A 235 -6.70 3.17 8.57
N GLY A 236 -8.00 2.91 8.60
CA GLY A 236 -8.99 3.71 7.89
C GLY A 236 -10.14 2.87 7.34
N THR A 237 -11.03 3.52 6.62
CA THR A 237 -12.24 2.91 6.06
C THR A 237 -11.90 1.81 5.04
N VAL A 238 -12.62 0.70 5.13
CA VAL A 238 -12.64 -0.39 4.14
C VAL A 238 -14.09 -0.71 3.79
N ARG A 239 -14.36 -0.90 2.51
CA ARG A 239 -15.71 -1.26 2.03
C ARG A 239 -15.62 -2.39 1.01
N LEU A 240 -16.43 -3.42 1.20
CA LEU A 240 -16.75 -4.36 0.13
C LEU A 240 -17.82 -3.70 -0.75
N THR A 241 -17.44 -3.27 -1.95
CA THR A 241 -18.32 -2.50 -2.84
C THR A 241 -19.25 -3.40 -3.63
N GLN A 242 -18.73 -4.51 -4.16
CA GLN A 242 -19.50 -5.48 -4.97
C GLN A 242 -18.77 -6.80 -5.10
N THR A 243 -19.52 -7.83 -5.46
CA THR A 243 -18.99 -9.13 -5.87
C THR A 243 -19.47 -9.40 -7.29
N LEU A 244 -18.55 -9.70 -8.19
CA LEU A 244 -18.81 -9.87 -9.62
C LEU A 244 -18.27 -11.22 -10.09
N THR A 245 -18.92 -11.77 -11.12
CA THR A 245 -18.37 -12.83 -11.93
C THR A 245 -17.97 -12.23 -13.29
N VAL A 246 -16.69 -12.31 -13.62
CA VAL A 246 -16.14 -11.77 -14.87
C VAL A 246 -15.61 -12.92 -15.71
N THR A 247 -16.06 -12.99 -16.99
CA THR A 247 -15.50 -13.92 -17.96
C THR A 247 -14.37 -13.23 -18.69
N LEU A 248 -13.15 -13.75 -18.51
CA LEU A 248 -11.96 -13.21 -19.17
C LEU A 248 -11.63 -14.03 -20.44
N PRO A 249 -11.10 -13.39 -21.50
CA PRO A 249 -10.60 -14.11 -22.67
C PRO A 249 -9.51 -15.11 -22.28
N GLY A 250 -9.57 -16.32 -22.84
CA GLY A 250 -8.52 -17.31 -22.68
C GLY A 250 -7.17 -16.83 -23.25
N PRO A 251 -6.07 -17.56 -23.00
CA PRO A 251 -4.80 -17.28 -23.68
C PRO A 251 -5.01 -17.29 -25.19
N ALA A 252 -4.42 -16.30 -25.88
CA ALA A 252 -4.42 -16.33 -27.34
C ALA A 252 -3.77 -17.63 -27.82
N ALA A 253 -4.42 -18.32 -28.78
CA ALA A 253 -3.80 -19.49 -29.39
C ALA A 253 -2.42 -19.10 -29.92
N ALA A 254 -1.40 -19.90 -29.60
CA ALA A 254 -0.07 -19.69 -30.15
C ALA A 254 -0.17 -19.65 -31.69
N PRO A 255 0.46 -18.70 -32.38
CA PRO A 255 0.48 -18.73 -33.84
C PRO A 255 1.16 -20.04 -34.27
N CYS A 256 0.48 -20.76 -35.18
CA CYS A 256 1.01 -21.98 -35.80
C CYS A 256 2.27 -21.70 -36.60
#